data_4b9276b3e173dd2cad0773db81884837
#
_entry.id   4b9276b3e173dd2cad0773db81884837
#
_cell.length_a   1.000
_cell.length_b   1.000
_cell.length_c   1.000
_cell.angle_alpha   90.00
_cell.angle_beta   90.00
_cell.angle_gamma   90.00
#
_symmetry.space_group_name_H-M   'P 1'
#
loop_
_entity.id
_entity.type
_entity.pdbx_description
1 polymer ?
#
loop_
_entity_poly.entity_id
_entity_poly.type
_entity_poly.pdbx_seq_one_letter_code
_entity_poly.pdbx_strand_id
1 'polypeptide(L)'
;AYQAIAESLTILAEECIAAGADGIYYAALGGERDGFTAEEHARYIAPLEEQLMREIDHAPIGNILHMCKPLVDLERYVDYPCEAVNWGILESGVKLFEGRKLFPGKVIMGGMDDGSQILISGSPEELEREVHNILAENDYPGFILASDCTLPGNLPYERIRMMEKACETYRGGSYEL
;
A
#
# COMPACT_ATOMS: atom_id res chain seq x y z
N ALA A 1 21.16 -3.53 16.84
CA ALA A 1 20.70 -4.39 15.74
C ALA A 1 19.79 -3.60 14.80
N TYR A 2 18.69 -2.99 15.26
CA TYR A 2 17.72 -2.27 14.40
C TYR A 2 18.37 -1.13 13.64
N GLN A 3 19.23 -0.32 14.27
CA GLN A 3 19.96 0.76 13.62
C GLN A 3 20.77 0.26 12.41
N ALA A 4 21.52 -0.83 12.54
CA ALA A 4 22.31 -1.37 11.43
C ALA A 4 21.45 -1.91 10.29
N ILE A 5 20.24 -2.44 10.60
CA ILE A 5 19.27 -2.86 9.60
C ILE A 5 18.73 -1.64 8.85
N ALA A 6 18.31 -0.60 9.56
CA ALA A 6 17.81 0.63 8.95
C ALA A 6 18.87 1.28 8.04
N GLU A 7 20.11 1.43 8.51
CA GLU A 7 21.22 1.95 7.70
C GLU A 7 21.45 1.14 6.43
N SER A 8 21.39 -0.20 6.52
CA SER A 8 21.57 -1.08 5.36
C SER A 8 20.41 -0.95 4.36
N LEU A 9 19.18 -0.83 4.85
CA LEU A 9 17.99 -0.64 4.00
C LEU A 9 18.00 0.73 3.34
N THR A 10 18.43 1.78 4.06
CA THR A 10 18.58 3.12 3.49
C THR A 10 19.59 3.12 2.34
N ILE A 11 20.78 2.54 2.55
CA ILE A 11 21.78 2.44 1.49
C ILE A 11 21.22 1.67 0.29
N LEU A 12 20.53 0.56 0.52
CA LEU A 12 19.91 -0.21 -0.58
C LEU A 12 18.89 0.62 -1.36
N ALA A 13 18.02 1.34 -0.66
CA ALA A 13 17.00 2.17 -1.29
C ALA A 13 17.61 3.32 -2.11
N GLU A 14 18.63 3.99 -1.58
CA GLU A 14 19.41 5.02 -2.27
C GLU A 14 20.06 4.48 -3.56
N GLU A 15 20.70 3.32 -3.49
CA GLU A 15 21.31 2.67 -4.65
C GLU A 15 20.27 2.27 -5.70
N CYS A 16 19.05 1.85 -5.29
CA CYS A 16 17.96 1.58 -6.21
C CYS A 16 17.51 2.87 -6.92
N ILE A 17 17.35 3.97 -6.21
CA ILE A 17 16.99 5.26 -6.81
C ILE A 17 18.11 5.74 -7.75
N ALA A 18 19.36 5.65 -7.33
CA ALA A 18 20.51 5.98 -8.17
C ALA A 18 20.61 5.12 -9.43
N ALA A 19 20.15 3.88 -9.37
CA ALA A 19 20.07 2.97 -10.52
C ALA A 19 18.86 3.23 -11.44
N GLY A 20 17.97 4.17 -11.08
CA GLY A 20 16.84 4.60 -11.89
C GLY A 20 15.48 4.09 -11.42
N ALA A 21 15.33 3.70 -10.17
CA ALA A 21 14.01 3.47 -9.60
C ALA A 21 13.25 4.80 -9.43
N ASP A 22 11.98 4.81 -9.80
CA ASP A 22 11.10 5.98 -9.69
C ASP A 22 10.63 6.24 -8.27
N GLY A 23 10.65 5.23 -7.41
CA GLY A 23 10.29 5.27 -6.00
C GLY A 23 10.52 3.94 -5.31
N ILE A 24 10.32 3.92 -4.01
CA ILE A 24 10.49 2.74 -3.16
C ILE A 24 9.14 2.33 -2.59
N TYR A 25 8.81 1.06 -2.71
CA TYR A 25 7.70 0.42 -2.00
C TYR A 25 8.25 -0.14 -0.67
N TYR A 26 8.06 0.61 0.40
CA TYR A 26 8.57 0.25 1.72
C TYR A 26 7.51 -0.51 2.52
N ALA A 27 7.81 -1.73 2.91
CA ALA A 27 6.94 -2.56 3.75
C ALA A 27 7.32 -2.38 5.24
N ALA A 28 6.55 -1.57 5.95
CA ALA A 28 6.72 -1.34 7.37
C ALA A 28 6.20 -2.51 8.20
N LEU A 29 6.96 -2.90 9.20
CA LEU A 29 6.64 -3.94 10.18
C LEU A 29 6.82 -3.41 11.59
N GLY A 30 6.15 -4.03 12.56
CA GLY A 30 6.24 -3.61 13.96
C GLY A 30 5.13 -2.63 14.38
N GLY A 31 4.20 -2.32 13.48
CA GLY A 31 2.98 -1.56 13.80
C GLY A 31 1.83 -2.38 14.35
N GLU A 32 1.99 -3.69 14.48
CA GLU A 32 0.98 -4.61 14.99
C GLU A 32 0.71 -4.35 16.47
N ARG A 33 -0.57 -4.32 16.86
CA ARG A 33 -0.98 -4.05 18.26
C ARG A 33 -0.59 -5.13 19.24
N ASP A 34 -0.34 -6.34 18.78
CA ASP A 34 0.08 -7.51 19.58
C ASP A 34 1.62 -7.72 19.56
N GLY A 35 2.36 -7.03 18.69
CA GLY A 35 3.81 -7.12 18.58
C GLY A 35 4.53 -6.11 19.46
N PHE A 36 4.16 -4.84 19.33
CA PHE A 36 4.75 -3.72 20.05
C PHE A 36 3.65 -2.83 20.64
N THR A 37 3.86 -2.36 21.87
CA THR A 37 3.05 -1.27 22.39
C THR A 37 3.27 0.01 21.59
N ALA A 38 2.33 0.96 21.66
CA ALA A 38 2.49 2.25 20.97
C ALA A 38 3.77 3.00 21.42
N GLU A 39 4.11 2.88 22.73
CA GLU A 39 5.33 3.48 23.28
C GLU A 39 6.60 2.79 22.75
N GLU A 40 6.62 1.47 22.67
CA GLU A 40 7.76 0.72 22.11
C GLU A 40 7.95 1.00 20.64
N HIS A 41 6.87 1.03 19.85
CA HIS A 41 6.92 1.41 18.43
C HIS A 41 7.50 2.82 18.27
N ALA A 42 6.93 3.81 18.96
CA ALA A 42 7.39 5.20 18.90
C ALA A 42 8.85 5.38 19.36
N ARG A 43 9.35 4.52 20.25
CA ARG A 43 10.71 4.60 20.79
C ARG A 43 11.73 3.85 19.94
N TYR A 44 11.40 2.70 19.38
CA TYR A 44 12.38 1.78 18.80
C TYR A 44 12.22 1.57 17.30
N ILE A 45 11.04 1.73 16.74
CA ILE A 45 10.73 1.45 15.34
C ILE A 45 10.56 2.74 14.54
N ALA A 46 9.58 3.55 14.90
CA ALA A 46 9.22 4.75 14.13
C ALA A 46 10.41 5.69 13.82
N PRO A 47 11.33 6.00 14.76
CA PRO A 47 12.42 6.91 14.45
C PRO A 47 13.35 6.43 13.35
N LEU A 48 13.53 5.10 13.23
CA LEU A 48 14.41 4.50 12.22
C LEU A 48 13.73 4.43 10.85
N GLU A 49 12.46 4.03 10.82
CA GLU A 49 11.66 3.97 9.59
C GLU A 49 11.41 5.36 9.02
N GLU A 50 11.01 6.32 9.87
CA GLU A 50 10.82 7.70 9.45
C GLU A 50 12.13 8.35 8.95
N GLN A 51 13.27 8.05 9.57
CA GLN A 51 14.55 8.53 9.09
C GLN A 51 14.85 7.97 7.70
N LEU A 52 14.69 6.66 7.49
CA LEU A 52 14.86 6.03 6.20
C LEU A 52 13.97 6.69 5.15
N MET A 53 12.67 6.82 5.44
CA MET A 53 11.70 7.40 4.50
C MET A 53 12.04 8.87 4.17
N ARG A 54 12.57 9.65 5.13
CA ARG A 54 13.03 11.02 4.85
C ARG A 54 14.29 11.07 3.99
N GLU A 55 15.21 10.13 4.17
CA GLU A 55 16.44 10.08 3.36
C GLU A 55 16.13 9.78 1.89
N ILE A 56 15.10 8.96 1.59
CA ILE A 56 14.67 8.60 0.23
C ILE A 56 13.54 9.48 -0.34
N ASP A 57 13.16 10.57 0.34
CA ASP A 57 12.06 11.48 -0.07
C ASP A 57 12.33 12.21 -1.41
N HIS A 58 13.54 12.11 -1.94
CA HIS A 58 13.94 12.65 -3.22
C HIS A 58 13.68 11.73 -4.43
N ALA A 59 13.03 10.58 -4.23
CA ALA A 59 12.68 9.67 -5.32
C ALA A 59 11.79 10.38 -6.36
N PRO A 60 12.02 10.17 -7.68
CA PRO A 60 11.43 10.98 -8.75
C PRO A 60 9.90 11.04 -8.77
N ILE A 61 9.22 9.95 -8.45
CA ILE A 61 7.74 9.88 -8.44
C ILE A 61 7.20 9.85 -7.00
N GLY A 62 8.04 9.44 -6.04
CA GLY A 62 7.67 9.31 -4.64
C GLY A 62 7.60 7.88 -4.15
N ASN A 63 7.36 7.73 -2.86
CA ASN A 63 7.46 6.46 -2.16
C ASN A 63 6.08 5.95 -1.72
N ILE A 64 5.94 4.64 -1.64
CA ILE A 64 4.73 3.96 -1.16
C ILE A 64 5.06 3.31 0.19
N LEU A 65 4.25 3.60 1.19
CA LEU A 65 4.31 2.94 2.49
C LEU A 65 3.26 1.83 2.56
N HIS A 66 3.70 0.59 2.65
CA HIS A 66 2.85 -0.56 2.89
C HIS A 66 2.87 -0.95 4.37
N MET A 67 1.74 -0.80 5.03
CA MET A 67 1.55 -1.19 6.43
C MET A 67 1.06 -2.63 6.47
N CYS A 68 1.96 -3.55 6.78
CA CYS A 68 1.74 -4.98 6.70
C CYS A 68 1.36 -5.60 8.06
N LYS A 69 0.82 -6.80 8.03
CA LYS A 69 0.45 -7.67 9.15
C LYS A 69 -0.95 -7.48 9.72
N PRO A 70 -1.53 -8.59 10.24
CA PRO A 70 -2.77 -8.53 11.00
C PRO A 70 -2.66 -7.58 12.20
N LEU A 71 -3.75 -6.95 12.55
CA LEU A 71 -3.85 -6.02 13.67
C LEU A 71 -2.92 -4.79 13.58
N VAL A 72 -2.43 -4.46 12.38
CA VAL A 72 -1.63 -3.26 12.18
C VAL A 72 -2.42 -2.02 12.61
N ASP A 73 -1.76 -1.15 13.34
CA ASP A 73 -2.31 0.12 13.82
C ASP A 73 -1.89 1.25 12.87
N LEU A 74 -2.77 1.61 11.94
CA LEU A 74 -2.47 2.61 10.91
C LEU A 74 -2.19 4.00 11.49
N GLU A 75 -2.71 4.32 12.67
CA GLU A 75 -2.48 5.61 13.32
C GLU A 75 -0.99 5.86 13.66
N ARG A 76 -0.22 4.78 13.81
CA ARG A 76 1.23 4.86 14.06
C ARG A 76 2.03 5.43 12.87
N TYR A 77 1.42 5.49 11.68
CA TYR A 77 2.09 5.80 10.42
C TYR A 77 1.60 7.10 9.75
N VAL A 78 0.70 7.83 10.40
CA VAL A 78 0.07 9.01 9.77
C VAL A 78 1.04 10.12 9.40
N ASP A 79 2.14 10.25 10.14
CA ASP A 79 3.16 11.28 9.95
C ASP A 79 4.35 10.81 9.09
N TYR A 80 4.35 9.56 8.59
CA TYR A 80 5.46 9.07 7.77
C TYR A 80 5.52 9.80 6.43
N PRO A 81 6.70 10.23 5.97
CA PRO A 81 6.87 10.90 4.68
C PRO A 81 6.76 9.86 3.55
N CYS A 82 5.63 9.91 2.84
CA CYS A 82 5.37 9.10 1.66
C CYS A 82 4.24 9.72 0.85
N GLU A 83 4.18 9.45 -0.44
CA GLU A 83 3.14 9.96 -1.35
C GLU A 83 1.93 9.05 -1.37
N ALA A 84 2.12 7.76 -1.23
CA ALA A 84 1.05 6.78 -1.25
C ALA A 84 1.12 5.83 -0.04
N VAL A 85 -0.05 5.33 0.36
CA VAL A 85 -0.19 4.34 1.44
C VAL A 85 -1.01 3.14 0.98
N ASN A 86 -0.62 1.96 1.46
CA ASN A 86 -1.27 0.69 1.18
C ASN A 86 -1.34 -0.15 2.46
N TRP A 87 -2.42 -0.90 2.65
CA TRP A 87 -2.59 -1.80 3.81
C TRP A 87 -3.61 -2.89 3.52
N GLY A 88 -3.57 -3.99 4.28
CA GLY A 88 -4.57 -5.04 4.26
C GLY A 88 -5.87 -4.58 4.95
N ILE A 89 -6.95 -4.44 4.20
CA ILE A 89 -8.24 -3.98 4.72
C ILE A 89 -8.80 -4.98 5.73
N LEU A 90 -8.79 -6.26 5.39
CA LEU A 90 -9.30 -7.32 6.27
C LEU A 90 -8.41 -7.51 7.50
N GLU A 91 -7.11 -7.37 7.34
CA GLU A 91 -6.10 -7.56 8.39
C GLU A 91 -6.12 -6.43 9.42
N SER A 92 -6.23 -5.19 8.97
CA SER A 92 -6.29 -4.01 9.84
C SER A 92 -7.68 -3.75 10.41
N GLY A 93 -8.73 -4.15 9.68
CA GLY A 93 -10.12 -3.77 9.93
C GLY A 93 -10.46 -2.34 9.54
N VAL A 94 -9.55 -1.62 8.87
CA VAL A 94 -9.75 -0.24 8.41
C VAL A 94 -10.08 -0.21 6.93
N LYS A 95 -11.25 0.27 6.57
CA LYS A 95 -11.70 0.41 5.18
C LYS A 95 -10.99 1.57 4.47
N LEU A 96 -10.94 1.53 3.14
CA LEU A 96 -10.26 2.56 2.32
C LEU A 96 -10.76 3.98 2.63
N PHE A 97 -12.08 4.18 2.76
CA PHE A 97 -12.64 5.50 3.05
C PHE A 97 -12.29 6.01 4.47
N GLU A 98 -12.02 5.11 5.42
CA GLU A 98 -11.55 5.45 6.77
C GLU A 98 -10.07 5.82 6.73
N GLY A 99 -9.27 4.99 6.04
CA GLY A 99 -7.85 5.26 5.82
C GLY A 99 -7.61 6.59 5.09
N ARG A 100 -8.46 6.94 4.11
CA ARG A 100 -8.40 8.26 3.45
C ARG A 100 -8.51 9.43 4.42
N LYS A 101 -9.26 9.26 5.51
CA LYS A 101 -9.38 10.30 6.56
C LYS A 101 -8.16 10.33 7.47
N LEU A 102 -7.51 9.18 7.69
CA LEU A 102 -6.28 9.07 8.47
C LEU A 102 -5.09 9.66 7.70
N PHE A 103 -5.07 9.52 6.38
CA PHE A 103 -3.95 9.93 5.51
C PHE A 103 -4.37 11.05 4.54
N PRO A 104 -4.74 12.23 5.04
CA PRO A 104 -5.17 13.33 4.18
C PRO A 104 -4.04 13.77 3.24
N GLY A 105 -4.37 13.91 1.95
CA GLY A 105 -3.39 14.34 0.93
C GLY A 105 -2.50 13.23 0.37
N LYS A 106 -2.54 12.02 0.91
CA LYS A 106 -1.81 10.87 0.35
C LYS A 106 -2.68 10.12 -0.66
N VAL A 107 -2.03 9.47 -1.62
CA VAL A 107 -2.66 8.52 -2.53
C VAL A 107 -3.00 7.25 -1.75
N ILE A 108 -4.24 6.78 -1.88
CA ILE A 108 -4.70 5.52 -1.28
C ILE A 108 -4.56 4.41 -2.32
N MET A 109 -3.83 3.37 -1.98
CA MET A 109 -3.57 2.24 -2.85
C MET A 109 -4.09 0.96 -2.21
N GLY A 110 -4.91 0.17 -2.92
CA GLY A 110 -5.47 -1.07 -2.37
C GLY A 110 -6.82 -1.44 -2.97
N GLY A 111 -7.61 -2.20 -2.23
CA GLY A 111 -8.99 -2.53 -2.52
C GLY A 111 -9.22 -3.95 -3.00
N MET A 112 -8.23 -4.60 -3.62
CA MET A 112 -8.35 -5.99 -4.01
C MET A 112 -7.77 -6.90 -2.91
N ASP A 113 -8.64 -7.62 -2.23
CA ASP A 113 -8.25 -8.65 -1.26
C ASP A 113 -7.38 -9.72 -1.96
N ASP A 114 -6.12 -9.82 -1.55
CA ASP A 114 -5.12 -10.75 -2.09
C ASP A 114 -5.47 -12.23 -1.86
N GLY A 115 -6.28 -12.53 -0.84
CA GLY A 115 -6.84 -13.86 -0.55
C GLY A 115 -8.18 -14.16 -1.18
N SER A 116 -8.78 -13.22 -1.90
CA SER A 116 -10.12 -13.34 -2.48
C SER A 116 -10.25 -14.50 -3.46
N GLN A 117 -11.29 -15.32 -3.30
CA GLN A 117 -11.61 -16.36 -4.26
C GLN A 117 -11.96 -15.80 -5.64
N ILE A 118 -12.53 -14.60 -5.71
CA ILE A 118 -12.81 -13.90 -6.97
C ILE A 118 -11.48 -13.61 -7.69
N LEU A 119 -10.48 -13.09 -6.98
CA LEU A 119 -9.17 -12.86 -7.56
C LEU A 119 -8.49 -14.16 -7.98
N ILE A 120 -8.52 -15.19 -7.15
CA ILE A 120 -7.75 -16.43 -7.37
C ILE A 120 -8.38 -17.30 -8.47
N SER A 121 -9.70 -17.47 -8.45
CA SER A 121 -10.39 -18.48 -9.27
C SER A 121 -11.78 -18.08 -9.78
N GLY A 122 -12.26 -16.88 -9.49
CA GLY A 122 -13.55 -16.40 -10.01
C GLY A 122 -13.59 -16.30 -11.54
N SER A 123 -14.77 -16.27 -12.14
CA SER A 123 -14.92 -16.07 -13.58
C SER A 123 -14.37 -14.69 -13.99
N PRO A 124 -14.02 -14.49 -15.27
CA PRO A 124 -13.63 -13.17 -15.77
C PRO A 124 -14.68 -12.08 -15.47
N GLU A 125 -15.96 -12.41 -15.60
CA GLU A 125 -17.07 -11.49 -15.36
C GLU A 125 -17.24 -11.16 -13.86
N GLU A 126 -16.96 -12.11 -12.97
CA GLU A 126 -16.93 -11.86 -11.53
C GLU A 126 -15.81 -10.93 -11.15
N LEU A 127 -14.62 -11.16 -11.70
CA LEU A 127 -13.45 -10.31 -11.44
C LEU A 127 -13.64 -8.89 -11.99
N GLU A 128 -14.15 -8.76 -13.22
CA GLU A 128 -14.46 -7.45 -13.81
C GLU A 128 -15.47 -6.68 -12.94
N ARG A 129 -16.54 -7.34 -12.52
CA ARG A 129 -17.56 -6.74 -11.64
C ARG A 129 -16.97 -6.30 -10.30
N GLU A 130 -16.09 -7.11 -9.70
CA GLU A 130 -15.42 -6.77 -8.44
C GLU A 130 -14.52 -5.54 -8.61
N VAL A 131 -13.70 -5.50 -9.65
CA VAL A 131 -12.88 -4.34 -9.98
C VAL A 131 -13.73 -3.09 -10.17
N HIS A 132 -14.83 -3.17 -10.91
CA HIS A 132 -15.75 -2.05 -11.12
C HIS A 132 -16.41 -1.58 -9.83
N ASN A 133 -16.77 -2.49 -8.92
CA ASN A 133 -17.33 -2.14 -7.61
C ASN A 133 -16.29 -1.37 -6.78
N ILE A 134 -15.06 -1.87 -6.70
CA ILE A 134 -13.98 -1.20 -5.97
C ILE A 134 -13.73 0.21 -6.54
N LEU A 135 -13.65 0.33 -7.86
CA LEU A 135 -13.44 1.62 -8.52
C LEU A 135 -14.62 2.58 -8.27
N ALA A 136 -15.86 2.08 -8.30
CA ALA A 136 -17.05 2.89 -8.05
C ALA A 136 -17.13 3.40 -6.60
N GLU A 137 -16.74 2.57 -5.63
CA GLU A 137 -16.68 2.96 -4.22
C GLU A 137 -15.56 3.96 -3.93
N ASN A 138 -14.52 3.98 -4.76
CA ASN A 138 -13.34 4.81 -4.59
C ASN A 138 -13.12 5.78 -5.77
N ASP A 139 -14.19 6.20 -6.41
CA ASP A 139 -14.18 7.12 -7.56
C ASP A 139 -13.82 8.55 -7.11
N TYR A 140 -12.52 8.77 -6.85
CA TYR A 140 -11.94 10.07 -6.48
C TYR A 140 -10.47 10.18 -6.90
N PRO A 141 -9.95 11.39 -7.14
CA PRO A 141 -8.53 11.60 -7.41
C PRO A 141 -7.65 11.11 -6.26
N GLY A 142 -6.55 10.41 -6.58
CA GLY A 142 -5.63 9.89 -5.58
C GLY A 142 -5.99 8.49 -5.07
N PHE A 143 -6.74 7.72 -5.87
CA PHE A 143 -6.92 6.28 -5.65
C PHE A 143 -6.18 5.46 -6.71
N ILE A 144 -5.52 4.39 -6.28
CA ILE A 144 -4.89 3.39 -7.15
C ILE A 144 -5.43 2.02 -6.75
N LEU A 145 -6.12 1.33 -7.69
CA LEU A 145 -6.50 -0.06 -7.47
C LEU A 145 -5.24 -0.93 -7.39
N ALA A 146 -5.11 -1.66 -6.32
CA ALA A 146 -4.01 -2.59 -6.08
C ALA A 146 -4.46 -3.74 -5.19
N SER A 147 -3.61 -4.74 -5.04
CA SER A 147 -3.75 -5.73 -3.98
C SER A 147 -3.54 -5.09 -2.60
N ASP A 148 -4.31 -5.53 -1.63
CA ASP A 148 -4.19 -5.07 -0.24
C ASP A 148 -2.87 -5.50 0.41
N CYS A 149 -2.38 -6.68 0.03
CA CYS A 149 -1.10 -7.23 0.47
C CYS A 149 -0.44 -8.06 -0.65
N THR A 150 0.46 -8.96 -0.31
CA THR A 150 1.22 -9.79 -1.24
C THR A 150 0.33 -10.78 -1.98
N LEU A 151 0.29 -10.68 -3.29
CA LEU A 151 -0.42 -11.65 -4.14
C LEU A 151 0.15 -13.06 -3.95
N PRO A 152 -0.71 -14.12 -4.01
CA PRO A 152 -0.24 -15.49 -4.00
C PRO A 152 0.80 -15.74 -5.09
N GLY A 153 1.96 -16.34 -4.74
CA GLY A 153 3.05 -16.56 -5.67
C GLY A 153 2.74 -17.47 -6.86
N ASN A 154 1.63 -18.20 -6.79
CA ASN A 154 1.08 -19.05 -7.86
C ASN A 154 -0.10 -18.42 -8.59
N LEU A 155 -0.44 -17.16 -8.33
CA LEU A 155 -1.50 -16.47 -9.06
C LEU A 155 -1.13 -16.36 -10.55
N PRO A 156 -1.96 -16.86 -11.48
CA PRO A 156 -1.69 -16.75 -12.90
C PRO A 156 -1.62 -15.28 -13.36
N TYR A 157 -0.65 -14.96 -14.19
CA TYR A 157 -0.48 -13.59 -14.74
C TYR A 157 -1.71 -13.07 -15.48
N GLU A 158 -2.50 -13.99 -16.05
CA GLU A 158 -3.76 -13.68 -16.72
C GLU A 158 -4.75 -13.00 -15.79
N ARG A 159 -4.72 -13.31 -14.48
CA ARG A 159 -5.62 -12.70 -13.48
C ARG A 159 -5.30 -11.20 -13.33
N ILE A 160 -4.01 -10.86 -13.29
CA ILE A 160 -3.54 -9.46 -13.22
C ILE A 160 -3.97 -8.70 -14.48
N ARG A 161 -3.80 -9.31 -15.67
CA ARG A 161 -4.21 -8.70 -16.94
C ARG A 161 -5.73 -8.52 -17.04
N MET A 162 -6.51 -9.41 -16.45
CA MET A 162 -7.97 -9.26 -16.37
C MET A 162 -8.35 -8.05 -15.52
N MET A 163 -7.67 -7.82 -14.39
CA MET A 163 -7.87 -6.62 -13.57
C MET A 163 -7.50 -5.34 -14.33
N GLU A 164 -6.34 -5.34 -14.99
CA GLU A 164 -5.90 -4.22 -15.84
C GLU A 164 -6.96 -3.87 -16.90
N LYS A 165 -7.43 -4.88 -17.63
CA LYS A 165 -8.50 -4.72 -18.64
C LYS A 165 -9.81 -4.22 -18.03
N ALA A 166 -10.18 -4.69 -16.85
CA ALA A 166 -11.36 -4.22 -16.16
C ALA A 166 -11.24 -2.74 -15.77
N CYS A 167 -10.08 -2.29 -15.35
CA CYS A 167 -9.82 -0.86 -15.13
C CYS A 167 -9.99 -0.02 -16.41
N GLU A 168 -9.49 -0.51 -17.55
CA GLU A 168 -9.61 0.17 -18.84
C GLU A 168 -11.08 0.29 -19.32
N THR A 169 -11.93 -0.68 -18.98
CA THR A 169 -13.36 -0.71 -19.37
C THR A 169 -14.26 0.06 -18.40
N TYR A 170 -13.78 0.37 -17.21
CA TYR A 170 -14.54 1.16 -16.23
C TYR A 170 -14.90 2.54 -16.79
N ARG A 171 -16.16 2.93 -16.63
CA ARG A 171 -16.71 4.22 -17.07
C ARG A 171 -17.34 4.94 -15.88
N GLY A 172 -16.55 5.12 -14.83
CA GLY A 172 -16.93 5.91 -13.66
C GLY A 172 -16.90 7.41 -13.93
N GLY A 173 -17.07 8.20 -12.87
CA GLY A 173 -17.19 9.66 -12.97
C GLY A 173 -16.10 10.32 -13.82
N SER A 174 -16.51 11.21 -14.70
CA SER A 174 -15.58 12.06 -15.45
C SER A 174 -15.02 13.12 -14.50
N TYR A 175 -13.76 12.94 -14.07
CA TYR A 175 -13.02 14.07 -13.52
C TYR A 175 -12.61 14.98 -14.68
N GLU A 176 -13.12 16.20 -14.70
CA GLU A 176 -12.49 17.26 -15.50
C GLU A 176 -11.13 17.57 -14.85
N LEU A 177 -10.04 17.30 -15.59
CA LEU A 177 -8.67 17.63 -15.22
C LEU A 177 -8.45 19.14 -15.28
#